data_0a758e5c4d46c7b6524b4f17e588e143
#
_entry.id   0a758e5c4d46c7b6524b4f17e588e143
#
_cell.length_a   1.000
_cell.length_b   1.000
_cell.length_c   1.000
_cell.angle_alpha   90.00
_cell.angle_beta   90.00
_cell.angle_gamma   90.00
#
_symmetry.space_group_name_H-M   'P 1'
#
loop_
_entity.id
_entity.type
_entity.pdbx_description
1 polymer ?
#
loop_
_entity_poly.entity_id
_entity_poly.type
_entity_poly.pdbx_seq_one_letter_code
_entity_poly.pdbx_strand_id
1 'polypeptide(L)'
;VDECIETVASTLPMCKERKLAYSTFTMAQIEGAQARLVQYDNPRAILLRNGKSVDYPTTVRFIGEKEIHESTLRLQENDLIVLMTDGITNAGVGKVMQDGWARKDVIECLERWYTPELSPQHLAAMLVNAALSLCLDSPDDDITALVCKVRARQAVNVIIGPPADPKDDDRVLRLFFAKEGK
;
A
#
# COMPACT_ATOMS: atom_id res chain seq x y z
N VAL A 1 -7.09 -13.07 11.27
CA VAL A 1 -7.07 -12.15 10.10
C VAL A 1 -8.39 -12.21 9.36
N ASP A 2 -8.93 -13.37 9.02
CA ASP A 2 -10.20 -13.48 8.27
C ASP A 2 -11.38 -12.86 9.03
N GLU A 3 -11.50 -13.11 10.32
CA GLU A 3 -12.49 -12.47 11.18
C GLU A 3 -12.34 -10.93 11.19
N CYS A 4 -11.11 -10.44 11.20
CA CYS A 4 -10.83 -9.01 11.14
C CYS A 4 -11.26 -8.42 9.78
N ILE A 5 -11.00 -9.12 8.68
CA ILE A 5 -11.40 -8.71 7.33
C ILE A 5 -12.93 -8.69 7.23
N GLU A 6 -13.60 -9.72 7.73
CA GLU A 6 -15.06 -9.79 7.71
C GLU A 6 -15.68 -8.68 8.57
N THR A 7 -15.12 -8.42 9.75
CA THR A 7 -15.57 -7.33 10.63
C THR A 7 -15.41 -5.98 9.96
N VAL A 8 -14.22 -5.68 9.41
CA VAL A 8 -13.98 -4.42 8.70
C VAL A 8 -14.89 -4.29 7.50
N ALA A 9 -14.96 -5.32 6.66
CA ALA A 9 -15.78 -5.29 5.45
C ALA A 9 -17.28 -5.15 5.76
N SER A 10 -17.79 -5.75 6.84
CA SER A 10 -19.19 -5.67 7.22
C SER A 10 -19.57 -4.34 7.88
N THR A 11 -18.64 -3.69 8.58
CA THR A 11 -18.88 -2.44 9.29
C THR A 11 -18.67 -1.19 8.47
N LEU A 12 -17.82 -1.26 7.43
CA LEU A 12 -17.58 -0.11 6.54
C LEU A 12 -18.85 0.21 5.73
N PRO A 13 -19.26 1.48 5.69
CA PRO A 13 -20.42 1.89 4.93
C PRO A 13 -20.25 1.63 3.43
N MET A 14 -21.29 1.05 2.83
CA MET A 14 -21.44 0.91 1.38
C MET A 14 -22.44 1.95 0.90
N CYS A 15 -21.98 3.12 0.57
CA CYS A 15 -22.92 4.15 0.15
C CYS A 15 -22.57 4.79 -1.18
N LYS A 16 -22.35 3.96 -2.21
CA LYS A 16 -22.27 4.45 -3.59
C LYS A 16 -23.54 5.19 -4.03
N GLU A 17 -24.72 4.75 -3.54
CA GLU A 17 -26.00 5.34 -3.93
C GLU A 17 -26.37 6.65 -3.22
N ARG A 18 -25.91 6.87 -2.02
CA ARG A 18 -26.28 8.05 -1.21
C ARG A 18 -25.23 9.16 -1.14
N LYS A 19 -24.02 8.96 -1.65
CA LYS A 19 -22.88 9.90 -1.61
C LYS A 19 -22.53 10.43 -0.20
N LEU A 20 -22.95 9.75 0.87
CA LEU A 20 -22.84 10.26 2.23
C LEU A 20 -21.65 9.70 3.01
N ALA A 21 -21.20 8.50 2.71
CA ALA A 21 -20.00 7.91 3.27
C ALA A 21 -19.55 6.73 2.40
N TYR A 22 -18.34 6.75 1.96
CA TYR A 22 -17.71 5.69 1.21
C TYR A 22 -16.31 5.45 1.77
N SER A 23 -15.96 4.21 2.01
CA SER A 23 -14.65 3.87 2.57
C SER A 23 -14.04 2.73 1.78
N THR A 24 -12.79 2.90 1.40
CA THR A 24 -11.94 1.86 0.85
C THR A 24 -11.02 1.32 1.93
N PHE A 25 -10.47 0.14 1.76
CA PHE A 25 -9.42 -0.34 2.65
C PHE A 25 -8.38 -1.22 1.94
N THR A 26 -7.18 -1.20 2.48
CA THR A 26 -6.13 -2.15 2.17
C THR A 26 -5.55 -2.68 3.47
N MET A 27 -5.55 -4.00 3.61
CA MET A 27 -4.94 -4.70 4.74
C MET A 27 -3.76 -5.53 4.23
N ALA A 28 -2.63 -5.43 4.91
CA ALA A 28 -1.44 -6.22 4.60
C ALA A 28 -1.01 -6.99 5.85
N GLN A 29 -0.92 -8.31 5.72
CA GLN A 29 -0.34 -9.19 6.72
C GLN A 29 0.98 -9.73 6.18
N ILE A 30 2.07 -9.54 6.93
CA ILE A 30 3.41 -10.00 6.52
C ILE A 30 3.89 -11.04 7.54
N GLU A 31 4.17 -12.25 7.05
CA GLU A 31 4.69 -13.35 7.83
C GLU A 31 5.90 -13.96 7.13
N GLY A 32 7.08 -13.77 7.72
CA GLY A 32 8.34 -14.22 7.11
C GLY A 32 8.54 -13.62 5.72
N ALA A 33 8.63 -14.49 4.71
CA ALA A 33 8.81 -14.11 3.31
C ALA A 33 7.48 -14.07 2.52
N GLN A 34 6.36 -13.97 3.19
CA GLN A 34 5.05 -13.88 2.54
C GLN A 34 4.31 -12.63 3.00
N ALA A 35 3.59 -12.00 2.06
CA ALA A 35 2.62 -10.97 2.36
C ALA A 35 1.27 -11.36 1.79
N ARG A 36 0.23 -11.34 2.62
CA ARG A 36 -1.17 -11.43 2.20
C ARG A 36 -1.74 -10.02 2.14
N LEU A 37 -2.25 -9.64 0.99
CA LEU A 37 -2.92 -8.36 0.77
C LEU A 37 -4.41 -8.60 0.58
N VAL A 38 -5.21 -7.78 1.23
CA VAL A 38 -6.67 -7.77 1.11
C VAL A 38 -7.09 -6.34 0.81
N GLN A 39 -7.74 -6.13 -0.33
CA GLN A 39 -8.09 -4.80 -0.82
C GLN A 39 -9.55 -4.72 -1.20
N TYR A 40 -10.19 -3.63 -0.80
CA TYR A 40 -11.51 -3.24 -1.22
C TYR A 40 -11.46 -1.86 -1.83
N ASP A 41 -11.81 -1.79 -3.12
CA ASP A 41 -11.96 -0.58 -3.93
C ASP A 41 -10.73 0.38 -3.92
N ASN A 42 -9.56 -0.15 -3.60
CA ASN A 42 -8.27 0.50 -3.78
C ASN A 42 -7.54 -0.07 -4.99
N PRO A 43 -6.69 0.72 -5.65
CA PRO A 43 -5.84 0.22 -6.71
C PRO A 43 -5.00 -0.97 -6.23
N ARG A 44 -4.89 -1.99 -7.09
CA ARG A 44 -4.06 -3.16 -6.79
C ARG A 44 -2.65 -2.74 -6.42
N ALA A 45 -2.12 -3.23 -5.31
CA ALA A 45 -0.76 -2.97 -4.86
C ALA A 45 0.27 -3.21 -5.97
N ILE A 46 1.41 -2.54 -5.88
CA ILE A 46 2.51 -2.72 -6.82
C ILE A 46 3.67 -3.36 -6.07
N LEU A 47 4.17 -4.48 -6.58
CA LEU A 47 5.39 -5.12 -6.11
C LEU A 47 6.53 -4.74 -7.06
N LEU A 48 7.52 -4.02 -6.55
CA LEU A 48 8.74 -3.73 -7.31
C LEU A 48 9.88 -4.61 -6.81
N ARG A 49 10.51 -5.31 -7.72
CA ARG A 49 11.70 -6.12 -7.49
C ARG A 49 12.83 -5.63 -8.38
N ASN A 50 13.91 -5.19 -7.77
CA ASN A 50 15.04 -4.59 -8.49
C ASN A 50 14.59 -3.47 -9.47
N GLY A 51 13.64 -2.64 -9.04
CA GLY A 51 13.11 -1.53 -9.82
C GLY A 51 12.15 -1.91 -10.95
N LYS A 52 11.73 -3.16 -11.03
CA LYS A 52 10.75 -3.63 -12.02
C LYS A 52 9.49 -4.13 -11.34
N SER A 53 8.36 -3.79 -11.93
CA SER A 53 7.06 -4.31 -11.48
C SER A 53 6.98 -5.81 -11.70
N VAL A 54 6.56 -6.52 -10.65
CA VAL A 54 6.33 -7.97 -10.69
C VAL A 54 4.84 -8.22 -10.59
N ASP A 55 4.31 -9.00 -11.51
CA ASP A 55 2.91 -9.43 -11.45
C ASP A 55 2.74 -10.59 -10.45
N TYR A 56 1.53 -10.71 -9.89
CA TYR A 56 1.19 -11.72 -8.91
C TYR A 56 -0.30 -12.09 -9.01
N PRO A 57 -0.68 -13.31 -8.67
CA PRO A 57 -2.08 -13.74 -8.74
C PRO A 57 -2.93 -12.98 -7.72
N THR A 58 -4.16 -12.67 -8.13
CA THR A 58 -5.19 -12.07 -7.28
C THR A 58 -6.45 -12.90 -7.42
N THR A 59 -7.05 -13.26 -6.31
CA THR A 59 -8.38 -13.89 -6.26
C THR A 59 -9.40 -12.87 -5.80
N VAL A 60 -10.63 -13.08 -6.21
CA VAL A 60 -11.76 -12.22 -5.84
C VAL A 60 -12.73 -13.04 -5.01
N ARG A 61 -13.17 -12.47 -3.88
CA ARG A 61 -14.29 -13.00 -3.11
C ARG A 61 -15.26 -11.88 -2.75
N PHE A 62 -16.48 -12.23 -2.43
CA PHE A 62 -17.52 -11.29 -2.04
C PHE A 62 -17.82 -11.40 -0.54
N ILE A 63 -17.93 -10.26 0.14
CA ILE A 63 -18.47 -10.15 1.50
C ILE A 63 -19.67 -9.22 1.41
N GLY A 64 -20.88 -9.80 1.43
CA GLY A 64 -22.09 -9.07 1.01
C GLY A 64 -21.96 -8.64 -0.44
N GLU A 65 -22.13 -7.35 -0.72
CA GLU A 65 -22.00 -6.78 -2.07
C GLU A 65 -20.56 -6.28 -2.37
N LYS A 66 -19.63 -6.39 -1.40
CA LYS A 66 -18.25 -5.90 -1.57
C LYS A 66 -17.38 -6.91 -2.26
N GLU A 67 -16.78 -6.49 -3.35
CA GLU A 67 -15.79 -7.27 -4.08
C GLU A 67 -14.42 -7.09 -3.42
N ILE A 68 -13.93 -8.14 -2.78
CA ILE A 68 -12.66 -8.15 -2.04
C ILE A 68 -11.59 -8.83 -2.89
N HIS A 69 -10.51 -8.13 -3.14
CA HIS A 69 -9.33 -8.64 -3.85
C HIS A 69 -8.31 -9.16 -2.86
N GLU A 70 -7.95 -10.43 -2.98
CA GLU A 70 -6.94 -11.07 -2.14
C GLU A 70 -5.74 -11.52 -2.98
N SER A 71 -4.54 -11.23 -2.48
CA SER A 71 -3.30 -11.60 -3.13
C SER A 71 -2.31 -12.12 -2.12
N THR A 72 -1.54 -13.14 -2.50
CA THR A 72 -0.42 -13.64 -1.72
C THR A 72 0.88 -13.40 -2.49
N LEU A 73 1.79 -12.65 -1.91
CA LEU A 73 3.06 -12.27 -2.49
C LEU A 73 4.18 -13.05 -1.82
N ARG A 74 5.07 -13.61 -2.62
CA ARG A 74 6.35 -14.13 -2.13
C ARG A 74 7.39 -13.02 -2.20
N LEU A 75 7.80 -12.56 -1.02
CA LEU A 75 8.72 -11.45 -0.87
C LEU A 75 10.17 -11.91 -0.99
N GLN A 76 11.00 -11.02 -1.53
CA GLN A 76 12.45 -11.14 -1.57
C GLN A 76 13.08 -9.92 -0.91
N GLU A 77 14.34 -10.06 -0.50
CA GLU A 77 15.09 -8.92 0.04
C GLU A 77 15.14 -7.77 -0.97
N ASN A 78 14.96 -6.56 -0.46
CA ASN A 78 14.86 -5.31 -1.21
C ASN A 78 13.62 -5.13 -2.09
N ASP A 79 12.66 -6.05 -2.06
CA ASP A 79 11.37 -5.78 -2.66
C ASP A 79 10.72 -4.54 -2.04
N LEU A 80 10.02 -3.77 -2.87
CA LEU A 80 9.17 -2.68 -2.43
C LEU A 80 7.71 -3.05 -2.69
N ILE A 81 6.87 -2.94 -1.65
CA ILE A 81 5.42 -3.04 -1.78
C ILE A 81 4.87 -1.62 -1.72
N VAL A 82 4.18 -1.19 -2.77
CA VAL A 82 3.52 0.11 -2.84
C VAL A 82 2.02 -0.09 -2.73
N LEU A 83 1.44 0.46 -1.68
CA LEU A 83 0.01 0.53 -1.44
C LEU A 83 -0.43 1.98 -1.64
N MET A 84 -1.61 2.18 -2.21
CA MET A 84 -2.12 3.53 -2.48
C MET A 84 -3.65 3.53 -2.45
N THR A 85 -4.21 4.69 -2.15
CA THR A 85 -5.65 4.94 -2.32
C THR A 85 -5.97 5.29 -3.76
N ASP A 86 -7.23 5.21 -4.12
CA ASP A 86 -7.75 5.56 -5.44
C ASP A 86 -7.56 7.06 -5.78
N GLY A 87 -7.43 7.94 -4.77
CA GLY A 87 -7.04 9.33 -4.99
C GLY A 87 -5.71 9.50 -5.75
N ILE A 88 -4.79 8.52 -5.72
CA ILE A 88 -3.60 8.51 -6.58
C ILE A 88 -3.99 8.25 -8.04
N THR A 89 -4.79 7.22 -8.30
CA THR A 89 -5.17 6.84 -9.68
C THR A 89 -6.23 7.75 -10.27
N ASN A 90 -7.01 8.43 -9.44
CA ASN A 90 -7.98 9.45 -9.86
C ASN A 90 -7.35 10.85 -9.99
N ALA A 91 -6.06 11.00 -9.64
CA ALA A 91 -5.39 12.29 -9.70
C ALA A 91 -5.48 12.90 -11.12
N GLY A 92 -5.85 14.17 -11.16
CA GLY A 92 -5.94 14.95 -12.40
C GLY A 92 -7.24 14.79 -13.18
N VAL A 93 -8.18 13.94 -12.77
CA VAL A 93 -9.48 13.78 -13.42
C VAL A 93 -10.21 15.13 -13.49
N GLY A 94 -10.70 15.48 -14.68
CA GLY A 94 -11.39 16.74 -14.91
C GLY A 94 -10.51 18.01 -14.87
N LYS A 95 -9.19 17.85 -14.68
CA LYS A 95 -8.20 18.93 -14.65
C LYS A 95 -7.19 18.78 -15.79
N VAL A 96 -6.19 17.96 -15.61
CA VAL A 96 -5.11 17.75 -16.59
C VAL A 96 -5.21 16.40 -17.30
N MET A 97 -6.05 15.51 -16.82
CA MET A 97 -6.29 14.17 -17.35
C MET A 97 -7.79 13.90 -17.50
N GLN A 98 -8.15 13.09 -18.50
CA GLN A 98 -9.54 12.70 -18.70
C GLN A 98 -9.93 11.59 -17.71
N ASP A 99 -9.11 10.53 -17.64
CA ASP A 99 -9.41 9.29 -16.92
C ASP A 99 -8.53 9.09 -15.67
N GLY A 100 -7.80 10.13 -15.24
CA GLY A 100 -6.88 10.08 -14.12
C GLY A 100 -5.52 9.44 -14.45
N TRP A 101 -4.70 9.25 -13.42
CA TRP A 101 -3.36 8.68 -13.53
C TRP A 101 -3.42 7.15 -13.49
N ALA A 102 -3.55 6.54 -14.66
CA ALA A 102 -3.73 5.11 -14.75
C ALA A 102 -2.63 4.33 -14.00
N ARG A 103 -3.01 3.22 -13.34
CA ARG A 103 -2.06 2.40 -12.56
C ARG A 103 -0.81 2.00 -13.36
N LYS A 104 -0.92 1.74 -14.66
CA LYS A 104 0.24 1.44 -15.54
C LYS A 104 1.23 2.59 -15.60
N ASP A 105 0.73 3.82 -15.67
CA ASP A 105 1.57 5.03 -15.77
C ASP A 105 2.24 5.30 -14.40
N VAL A 106 1.55 5.02 -13.30
CA VAL A 106 2.14 5.01 -11.96
C VAL A 106 3.29 4.01 -11.87
N ILE A 107 3.12 2.79 -12.38
CA ILE A 107 4.18 1.77 -12.43
C ILE A 107 5.38 2.28 -13.23
N GLU A 108 5.17 2.85 -14.42
CA GLU A 108 6.25 3.39 -15.26
C GLU A 108 7.01 4.50 -14.53
N CYS A 109 6.32 5.37 -13.80
CA CYS A 109 6.95 6.40 -12.98
C CYS A 109 7.78 5.79 -11.84
N LEU A 110 7.22 4.84 -11.10
CA LEU A 110 7.92 4.15 -10.02
C LEU A 110 9.17 3.42 -10.50
N GLU A 111 9.10 2.73 -11.63
CA GLU A 111 10.25 2.06 -12.26
C GLU A 111 11.34 3.05 -12.68
N ARG A 112 10.95 4.22 -13.19
CA ARG A 112 11.87 5.30 -13.59
C ARG A 112 12.52 5.97 -12.38
N TRP A 113 11.79 6.17 -11.30
CA TRP A 113 12.29 6.82 -10.10
C TRP A 113 13.14 5.92 -9.22
N TYR A 114 12.98 4.61 -9.38
CA TYR A 114 13.67 3.65 -8.54
C TYR A 114 15.20 3.78 -8.66
N THR A 115 15.85 3.88 -7.51
CA THR A 115 17.28 3.58 -7.35
C THR A 115 17.44 2.72 -6.09
N PRO A 116 18.47 1.88 -5.99
CA PRO A 116 18.72 1.02 -4.82
C PRO A 116 18.81 1.80 -3.50
N GLU A 117 19.30 3.05 -3.57
CA GLU A 117 19.53 3.95 -2.43
C GLU A 117 18.27 4.71 -2.02
N LEU A 118 17.26 4.78 -2.89
CA LEU A 118 16.04 5.53 -2.63
C LEU A 118 15.29 4.94 -1.44
N SER A 119 15.03 5.80 -0.45
CA SER A 119 14.28 5.37 0.71
C SER A 119 12.80 5.17 0.38
N PRO A 120 12.12 4.21 1.04
CA PRO A 120 10.67 4.03 0.87
C PRO A 120 9.88 5.31 1.12
N GLN A 121 10.30 6.09 2.10
CA GLN A 121 9.67 7.37 2.43
C GLN A 121 9.78 8.39 1.29
N HIS A 122 10.96 8.49 0.65
CA HIS A 122 11.14 9.39 -0.49
C HIS A 122 10.27 8.95 -1.68
N LEU A 123 10.21 7.65 -1.96
CA LEU A 123 9.38 7.14 -3.05
C LEU A 123 7.89 7.41 -2.79
N ALA A 124 7.42 7.24 -1.55
CA ALA A 124 6.04 7.57 -1.17
C ALA A 124 5.76 9.06 -1.36
N ALA A 125 6.68 9.94 -0.92
CA ALA A 125 6.55 11.38 -1.08
C ALA A 125 6.54 11.80 -2.56
N MET A 126 7.40 11.21 -3.39
CA MET A 126 7.41 11.46 -4.84
C MET A 126 6.07 11.10 -5.48
N LEU A 127 5.49 9.96 -5.09
CA LEU A 127 4.21 9.51 -5.60
C LEU A 127 3.07 10.46 -5.22
N VAL A 128 3.00 10.86 -3.95
CA VAL A 128 2.00 11.82 -3.45
C VAL A 128 2.17 13.19 -4.13
N ASN A 129 3.39 13.71 -4.21
CA ASN A 129 3.65 15.01 -4.84
C ASN A 129 3.31 15.01 -6.34
N ALA A 130 3.58 13.92 -7.04
CA ALA A 130 3.19 13.79 -8.45
C ALA A 130 1.66 13.80 -8.61
N ALA A 131 0.93 13.08 -7.75
CA ALA A 131 -0.52 13.09 -7.75
C ALA A 131 -1.10 14.48 -7.42
N LEU A 132 -0.56 15.18 -6.41
CA LEU A 132 -0.95 16.54 -6.05
C LEU A 132 -0.73 17.51 -7.24
N SER A 133 0.42 17.40 -7.92
CA SER A 133 0.69 18.24 -9.10
C SER A 133 -0.32 18.00 -10.23
N LEU A 134 -0.76 16.76 -10.46
CA LEU A 134 -1.83 16.46 -11.41
C LEU A 134 -3.18 17.05 -10.98
N CYS A 135 -3.41 17.17 -9.69
CA CYS A 135 -4.60 17.82 -9.12
C CYS A 135 -4.51 19.34 -9.05
N LEU A 136 -3.43 19.95 -9.55
CA LEU A 136 -3.16 21.39 -9.43
C LEU A 136 -3.21 21.85 -7.96
N ASP A 137 -2.62 21.07 -7.06
CA ASP A 137 -2.59 21.26 -5.60
C ASP A 137 -3.96 21.36 -4.92
N SER A 138 -5.01 20.91 -5.61
CA SER A 138 -6.39 20.88 -5.08
C SER A 138 -7.00 19.50 -5.34
N PRO A 139 -6.65 18.49 -4.55
CA PRO A 139 -7.18 17.14 -4.71
C PRO A 139 -8.68 17.11 -4.36
N ASP A 140 -9.42 16.30 -5.11
CA ASP A 140 -10.85 16.07 -4.89
C ASP A 140 -11.10 14.88 -3.95
N ASP A 141 -10.05 14.10 -3.63
CA ASP A 141 -10.09 12.93 -2.78
C ASP A 141 -8.79 12.78 -1.96
N ASP A 142 -8.82 11.93 -0.95
CA ASP A 142 -7.68 11.64 -0.08
C ASP A 142 -6.56 10.92 -0.82
N ILE A 143 -5.41 11.56 -0.96
CA ILE A 143 -4.21 11.02 -1.61
C ILE A 143 -3.31 10.39 -0.55
N THR A 144 -3.21 9.04 -0.55
CA THR A 144 -2.35 8.31 0.38
C THR A 144 -1.48 7.30 -0.35
N ALA A 145 -0.20 7.25 0.01
CA ALA A 145 0.73 6.22 -0.44
C ALA A 145 1.51 5.64 0.75
N LEU A 146 1.67 4.32 0.77
CA LEU A 146 2.50 3.59 1.72
C LEU A 146 3.49 2.73 0.95
N VAL A 147 4.78 2.89 1.23
CA VAL A 147 5.84 2.08 0.62
C VAL A 147 6.57 1.29 1.70
N CYS A 148 6.57 -0.03 1.58
CA CYS A 148 7.27 -0.94 2.47
C CYS A 148 8.47 -1.56 1.75
N LYS A 149 9.68 -1.45 2.31
CA LYS A 149 10.89 -2.15 1.82
C LYS A 149 11.13 -3.40 2.63
N VAL A 150 11.23 -4.54 1.95
CA VAL A 150 11.58 -5.82 2.57
C VAL A 150 13.08 -5.82 2.89
N ARG A 151 13.40 -6.06 4.15
CA ARG A 151 14.78 -6.20 4.61
C ARG A 151 15.01 -7.62 5.11
N ALA A 152 16.17 -8.19 4.81
CA ALA A 152 16.57 -9.43 5.44
C ALA A 152 16.67 -9.21 6.97
N ARG A 153 16.20 -10.20 7.72
CA ARG A 153 16.43 -10.22 9.16
C ARG A 153 17.96 -10.28 9.37
N GLN A 154 18.57 -9.23 9.84
CA GLN A 154 19.94 -9.32 10.31
C GLN A 154 19.94 -10.34 11.44
N ALA A 155 20.70 -11.43 11.28
CA ALA A 155 21.00 -12.32 12.39
C ALA A 155 21.81 -11.48 13.38
N VAL A 156 21.17 -10.97 14.42
CA VAL A 156 21.86 -10.45 15.57
C VAL A 156 22.53 -11.66 16.19
N ASN A 157 23.85 -11.73 16.17
CA ASN A 157 24.58 -12.65 17.02
C ASN A 157 24.25 -12.26 18.46
N VAL A 158 23.24 -12.91 19.02
CA VAL A 158 22.90 -12.77 20.43
C VAL A 158 24.04 -13.42 21.20
N ILE A 159 24.93 -12.62 21.73
CA ILE A 159 25.75 -13.03 22.87
C ILE A 159 24.73 -13.30 23.96
N ILE A 160 24.56 -14.59 24.32
CA ILE A 160 23.62 -15.02 25.35
C ILE A 160 24.11 -14.45 26.67
N GLY A 161 23.60 -13.27 27.02
CA GLY A 161 23.52 -12.79 28.37
C GLY A 161 22.34 -13.46 29.08
N PRO A 162 22.21 -13.37 30.42
CA PRO A 162 21.08 -13.92 31.15
C PRO A 162 19.75 -13.42 30.57
N PRO A 163 18.65 -14.21 30.63
CA PRO A 163 17.41 -13.93 29.93
C PRO A 163 16.87 -12.55 30.33
N ALA A 164 16.76 -11.67 29.37
CA ALA A 164 16.00 -10.45 29.51
C ALA A 164 14.50 -10.77 29.61
N ASP A 165 13.77 -9.93 30.33
CA ASP A 165 12.34 -10.05 30.63
C ASP A 165 11.52 -10.35 29.37
N PRO A 166 10.55 -11.31 29.40
CA PRO A 166 9.74 -11.70 28.23
C PRO A 166 8.87 -10.57 27.64
N LYS A 167 8.92 -9.37 28.15
CA LYS A 167 8.09 -8.24 27.71
C LYS A 167 8.68 -7.38 26.60
N ASP A 168 9.96 -7.58 26.24
CA ASP A 168 10.59 -6.83 25.16
C ASP A 168 10.62 -7.60 23.83
N ASP A 169 9.44 -7.95 23.31
CA ASP A 169 9.32 -8.44 21.93
C ASP A 169 9.14 -7.25 20.96
N ASP A 170 10.23 -6.51 20.78
CA ASP A 170 10.28 -5.34 19.90
C ASP A 170 10.38 -5.76 18.42
N ARG A 171 9.32 -6.37 17.89
CA ARG A 171 9.11 -6.53 16.44
C ARG A 171 8.56 -5.22 15.88
N VAL A 172 9.41 -4.21 15.82
CA VAL A 172 9.01 -2.90 15.27
C VAL A 172 8.96 -3.00 13.75
N LEU A 173 7.75 -3.21 13.21
CA LEU A 173 7.44 -2.88 11.83
C LEU A 173 7.39 -1.35 11.74
N ARG A 174 8.47 -0.70 11.28
CA ARG A 174 8.45 0.74 11.05
C ARG A 174 7.64 1.03 9.78
N LEU A 175 6.38 1.34 9.96
CA LEU A 175 5.51 1.88 8.92
C LEU A 175 5.78 3.39 8.81
N PHE A 176 6.19 3.84 7.63
CA PHE A 176 6.36 5.27 7.36
C PHE A 176 5.14 5.76 6.60
N PHE A 177 4.38 6.63 7.23
CA PHE A 177 3.25 7.31 6.61
C PHE A 177 3.71 8.68 6.12
N ALA A 178 3.54 8.97 4.84
CA ALA A 178 3.55 10.34 4.34
C ALA A 178 2.10 10.82 4.31
N LYS A 179 1.71 11.61 5.30
CA LYS A 179 0.44 12.34 5.31
C LYS A 179 0.78 13.83 5.24
N GLU A 180 0.48 14.49 4.14
CA GLU A 180 0.39 15.94 4.15
C GLU A 180 -0.98 16.34 4.70
N GLY A 181 -0.94 16.91 5.90
CA GLY A 181 -2.06 17.61 6.49
C GLY A 181 -2.11 19.06 5.98
N LYS A 182 -3.30 19.60 5.93
CA LYS A 182 -3.70 20.96 5.53
C LYS A 182 -2.69 22.04 5.85
#